data_fdcbbce1ec128f655c8733ae9500c391
#
_entry.id   fdcbbce1ec128f655c8733ae9500c391
#
_cell.length_a   1.000
_cell.length_b   1.000
_cell.length_c   1.000
_cell.angle_alpha   90.00
_cell.angle_beta   90.00
_cell.angle_gamma   90.00
#
_symmetry.space_group_name_H-M   'P 1'
#
loop_
_entity.id
_entity.type
_entity.pdbx_description
1 polymer ?
#
loop_
_entity_poly.entity_id
_entity_poly.type
_entity_poly.pdbx_seq_one_letter_code
_entity_poly.pdbx_strand_id
1 'polypeptide(L)'
;QTESFSYESEIKSVLDIILLPTYKNYEKSYSSPFSSNLYSKETIILENNIERRVYPKLLYKGNHNKYASDNTANILLTFIISLLKYFFVFSIFYIFFYFRIIFKSKNNIFTPFKLNKVFLMTLSIIVILSIFLYELSLQYYVLGTDKVGVDVLYKSIKSIRTGILIGTLTTIVMLPFAIFLGIFAGYIGGFVDDVIQYIYTTLNSIPSVLLIASAILMLQVYMANNPLNFENIYERADLRLFFLCMILGLTSWTGLCRLLRGESMKLREVEYVQASKTFGLNRFSIIVRHIMPNIMHIVIITIVLDFSALVLAEAVLSYVNIGVDPTTYSWGNMINAARLEMSKEPIV
;
A
#
# COMPACT_ATOMS: atom_id res chain seq x y z
N GLN A 1 34.92 -17.44 23.80
CA GLN A 1 33.51 -17.04 23.61
C GLN A 1 33.52 -16.01 22.48
N THR A 2 33.28 -16.46 21.26
CA THR A 2 33.02 -15.60 20.10
C THR A 2 31.57 -15.12 20.24
N GLU A 3 31.38 -13.85 20.58
CA GLU A 3 30.07 -13.20 20.44
C GLU A 3 29.69 -13.23 18.97
N SER A 4 28.76 -14.13 18.62
CA SER A 4 28.11 -14.12 17.32
C SER A 4 27.19 -12.91 17.28
N PHE A 5 27.62 -11.84 16.63
CA PHE A 5 26.75 -10.71 16.28
C PHE A 5 25.64 -11.25 15.37
N SER A 6 24.49 -11.51 15.92
CA SER A 6 23.28 -11.78 15.14
C SER A 6 22.77 -10.45 14.60
N TYR A 7 23.02 -10.18 13.33
CA TYR A 7 22.40 -9.05 12.66
C TYR A 7 20.88 -9.30 12.55
N GLU A 8 20.08 -8.31 12.95
CA GLU A 8 18.64 -8.36 12.66
C GLU A 8 18.47 -8.43 11.13
N SER A 9 17.88 -9.49 10.63
CA SER A 9 17.65 -9.70 9.19
C SER A 9 16.54 -8.80 8.63
N GLU A 10 15.76 -8.16 9.48
CA GLU A 10 14.67 -7.25 9.07
C GLU A 10 15.15 -5.79 9.07
N ILE A 11 15.12 -5.15 7.90
CA ILE A 11 15.43 -3.71 7.77
C ILE A 11 14.22 -2.91 8.25
N LYS A 12 14.35 -2.24 9.39
CA LYS A 12 13.30 -1.38 9.95
C LYS A 12 13.10 -0.14 9.09
N SER A 13 11.88 0.11 8.66
CA SER A 13 11.50 1.34 7.97
C SER A 13 11.27 2.49 8.97
N VAL A 14 11.24 3.74 8.49
CA VAL A 14 10.88 4.91 9.31
C VAL A 14 9.50 4.73 9.95
N LEU A 15 8.57 4.09 9.26
CA LEU A 15 7.25 3.76 9.78
C LEU A 15 7.34 2.81 10.98
N ASP A 16 8.21 1.79 10.92
CA ASP A 16 8.42 0.84 12.01
C ASP A 16 8.99 1.54 13.25
N ILE A 17 9.85 2.56 13.07
CA ILE A 17 10.39 3.34 14.19
C ILE A 17 9.28 4.18 14.85
N ILE A 18 8.40 4.82 14.05
CA ILE A 18 7.27 5.61 14.57
C ILE A 18 6.27 4.72 15.29
N LEU A 19 5.98 3.53 14.75
CA LEU A 19 5.03 2.58 15.30
C LEU A 19 5.64 1.61 16.32
N LEU A 20 6.92 1.77 16.66
CA LEU A 20 7.64 0.89 17.59
C LEU A 20 6.88 0.66 18.92
N PRO A 21 6.24 1.66 19.54
CA PRO A 21 5.49 1.44 20.78
C PRO A 21 4.25 0.56 20.59
N THR A 22 3.71 0.46 19.37
CA THR A 22 2.47 -0.29 19.10
C THR A 22 2.71 -1.76 18.84
N TYR A 23 3.91 -2.16 18.37
CA TYR A 23 4.19 -3.55 17.98
C TYR A 23 5.23 -4.27 18.87
N LYS A 24 5.89 -3.57 19.78
CA LYS A 24 6.98 -4.14 20.58
C LYS A 24 6.55 -5.34 21.44
N ASN A 25 5.29 -5.36 21.81
CA ASN A 25 4.74 -6.34 22.74
C ASN A 25 3.54 -7.06 22.11
N TYR A 26 3.54 -8.37 22.19
CA TYR A 26 2.46 -9.22 21.68
C TYR A 26 1.62 -9.74 22.83
N GLU A 27 0.29 -9.73 22.68
CA GLU A 27 -0.62 -10.38 23.59
C GLU A 27 -0.65 -11.90 23.32
N LYS A 28 -1.31 -12.67 24.19
CA LYS A 28 -1.38 -14.12 24.00
C LYS A 28 -2.30 -14.54 22.84
N SER A 29 -3.38 -13.81 22.61
CA SER A 29 -4.41 -14.14 21.64
C SER A 29 -5.29 -12.94 21.31
N TYR A 30 -6.46 -13.18 20.75
CA TYR A 30 -7.44 -12.17 20.38
C TYR A 30 -7.87 -11.26 21.52
N SER A 31 -8.03 -9.97 21.22
CA SER A 31 -8.78 -9.02 22.02
C SER A 31 -9.76 -8.25 21.14
N SER A 32 -10.93 -7.91 21.66
CA SER A 32 -11.86 -7.03 20.95
C SER A 32 -11.35 -5.59 20.92
N PRO A 33 -11.82 -4.77 19.97
CA PRO A 33 -11.52 -3.34 19.92
C PRO A 33 -11.81 -2.66 21.28
N PHE A 34 -10.87 -1.83 21.74
CA PHE A 34 -10.95 -1.10 23.02
C PHE A 34 -11.16 -1.98 24.27
N SER A 35 -10.96 -3.29 24.19
CA SER A 35 -11.10 -4.20 25.32
C SER A 35 -9.95 -4.05 26.31
N SER A 36 -10.26 -4.33 27.60
CA SER A 36 -9.26 -4.49 28.66
C SER A 36 -8.91 -5.94 28.93
N ASN A 37 -9.66 -6.89 28.36
CA ASN A 37 -9.52 -8.31 28.58
C ASN A 37 -9.32 -9.07 27.26
N LEU A 38 -8.66 -10.23 27.35
CA LEU A 38 -8.60 -11.17 26.24
C LEU A 38 -9.99 -11.76 25.96
N TYR A 39 -10.20 -12.15 24.70
CA TYR A 39 -11.46 -12.75 24.27
C TYR A 39 -11.60 -14.23 24.69
N SER A 40 -10.48 -14.94 24.75
CA SER A 40 -10.44 -16.35 25.15
C SER A 40 -10.46 -16.50 26.67
N LYS A 41 -11.35 -17.36 27.17
CA LYS A 41 -11.36 -17.73 28.59
C LYS A 41 -10.18 -18.63 28.91
N GLU A 42 -9.40 -18.29 29.92
CA GLU A 42 -8.38 -19.16 30.50
C GLU A 42 -8.87 -19.77 31.83
N THR A 43 -8.45 -21.00 32.11
CA THR A 43 -8.74 -21.66 33.38
C THR A 43 -7.68 -21.22 34.39
N ILE A 44 -8.09 -20.51 35.42
CA ILE A 44 -7.21 -20.09 36.52
C ILE A 44 -7.53 -21.02 37.70
N ILE A 45 -6.49 -21.63 38.26
CA ILE A 45 -6.58 -22.42 39.49
C ILE A 45 -6.42 -21.44 40.65
N LEU A 46 -7.49 -21.23 41.43
CA LEU A 46 -7.49 -20.47 42.68
C LEU A 46 -6.79 -21.27 43.79
N GLU A 47 -6.31 -20.57 44.82
CA GLU A 47 -5.58 -21.14 45.98
C GLU A 47 -6.28 -22.33 46.66
N ASN A 48 -7.60 -22.53 46.42
CA ASN A 48 -8.39 -23.63 46.91
C ASN A 48 -8.58 -24.79 45.92
N ASN A 49 -7.71 -24.93 44.90
CA ASN A 49 -7.85 -25.92 43.82
C ASN A 49 -9.17 -25.85 43.04
N ILE A 50 -9.89 -24.74 43.09
CA ILE A 50 -11.10 -24.52 42.29
C ILE A 50 -10.70 -23.96 40.92
N GLU A 51 -10.98 -24.72 39.88
CA GLU A 51 -10.79 -24.24 38.50
C GLU A 51 -11.92 -23.26 38.13
N ARG A 52 -11.53 -22.03 37.78
CA ARG A 52 -12.49 -21.03 37.32
C ARG A 52 -12.05 -20.52 35.94
N ARG A 53 -12.96 -20.52 34.96
CA ARG A 53 -12.75 -19.92 33.66
C ARG A 53 -13.01 -18.42 33.73
N VAL A 54 -11.95 -17.61 33.49
CA VAL A 54 -12.01 -16.15 33.57
C VAL A 54 -11.41 -15.58 32.28
N TYR A 55 -11.89 -14.40 31.89
CA TYR A 55 -11.24 -13.62 30.81
C TYR A 55 -10.01 -12.93 31.40
N PRO A 56 -8.78 -13.30 31.01
CA PRO A 56 -7.58 -12.67 31.55
C PRO A 56 -7.47 -11.22 31.04
N LYS A 57 -6.89 -10.36 31.87
CA LYS A 57 -6.59 -8.97 31.47
C LYS A 57 -5.48 -8.94 30.44
N LEU A 58 -5.51 -7.94 29.56
CA LEU A 58 -4.43 -7.64 28.63
C LEU A 58 -3.15 -7.29 29.40
N LEU A 59 -2.00 -7.74 28.90
CA LEU A 59 -0.71 -7.56 29.58
C LEU A 59 -0.10 -6.17 29.34
N TYR A 60 -0.24 -5.66 28.13
CA TYR A 60 0.54 -4.48 27.69
C TYR A 60 -0.30 -3.23 27.44
N LYS A 61 -1.50 -3.41 26.94
CA LYS A 61 -2.44 -2.31 26.68
C LYS A 61 -3.77 -2.63 27.34
N GLY A 62 -4.55 -1.63 27.55
CA GLY A 62 -5.79 -1.73 28.28
C GLY A 62 -5.76 -0.75 29.44
N ASN A 63 -6.90 -0.36 29.92
CA ASN A 63 -7.00 0.64 30.96
C ASN A 63 -6.41 0.11 32.29
N HIS A 64 -5.12 0.36 32.52
CA HIS A 64 -4.47 0.08 33.81
C HIS A 64 -4.75 1.16 34.87
N ASN A 65 -5.44 2.24 34.51
CA ASN A 65 -5.79 3.28 35.46
C ASN A 65 -6.88 2.78 36.41
N LYS A 66 -6.52 2.56 37.65
CA LYS A 66 -7.40 2.15 38.74
C LYS A 66 -8.60 3.09 39.01
N TYR A 67 -8.61 4.27 38.37
CA TYR A 67 -9.56 5.36 38.65
C TYR A 67 -10.57 5.65 37.54
N ALA A 68 -10.45 5.06 36.37
CA ALA A 68 -11.37 5.30 35.27
C ALA A 68 -12.22 4.07 34.97
N SER A 69 -13.40 4.02 35.57
CA SER A 69 -14.45 3.03 35.23
C SER A 69 -15.01 3.26 33.81
N ASP A 70 -14.77 4.44 33.19
CA ASP A 70 -15.33 4.82 31.91
C ASP A 70 -14.26 4.98 30.83
N ASN A 71 -14.21 4.02 29.90
CA ASN A 71 -13.40 4.11 28.71
C ASN A 71 -13.72 5.38 27.89
N THR A 72 -14.95 5.85 27.94
CA THR A 72 -15.43 7.05 27.23
C THR A 72 -14.74 8.34 27.69
N ALA A 73 -14.54 8.51 29.00
CA ALA A 73 -13.86 9.68 29.56
C ALA A 73 -12.39 9.73 29.14
N ASN A 74 -11.71 8.60 29.14
CA ASN A 74 -10.32 8.50 28.68
C ASN A 74 -10.16 8.76 27.18
N ILE A 75 -11.07 8.28 26.35
CA ILE A 75 -11.08 8.55 24.91
C ILE A 75 -11.27 10.04 24.65
N LEU A 76 -12.17 10.70 25.38
CA LEU A 76 -12.44 12.13 25.26
C LEU A 76 -11.23 12.96 25.70
N LEU A 77 -10.58 12.58 26.79
CA LEU A 77 -9.34 13.21 27.26
C LEU A 77 -8.21 13.06 26.25
N THR A 78 -8.05 11.88 25.67
CA THR A 78 -7.06 11.60 24.60
C THR A 78 -7.34 12.46 23.36
N PHE A 79 -8.61 12.65 23.02
CA PHE A 79 -9.01 13.54 21.92
C PHE A 79 -8.60 14.99 22.19
N ILE A 80 -8.83 15.51 23.39
CA ILE A 80 -8.41 16.85 23.78
C ILE A 80 -6.89 17.01 23.71
N ILE A 81 -6.14 16.02 24.22
CA ILE A 81 -4.66 16.03 24.14
C ILE A 81 -4.19 16.02 22.68
N SER A 82 -4.83 15.24 21.81
CA SER A 82 -4.50 15.19 20.40
C SER A 82 -4.76 16.53 19.70
N LEU A 83 -5.84 17.23 20.04
CA LEU A 83 -6.11 18.58 19.56
C LEU A 83 -5.04 19.57 20.00
N LEU A 84 -4.62 19.54 21.26
CA LEU A 84 -3.54 20.41 21.77
C LEU A 84 -2.22 20.17 21.03
N LYS A 85 -1.85 18.88 20.80
CA LYS A 85 -0.66 18.51 20.02
C LYS A 85 -0.76 18.98 18.57
N TYR A 86 -1.94 18.85 17.96
CA TYR A 86 -2.18 19.36 16.60
C TYR A 86 -1.95 20.88 16.54
N PHE A 87 -2.55 21.66 17.46
CA PHE A 87 -2.36 23.09 17.48
C PHE A 87 -0.90 23.50 17.69
N PHE A 88 -0.17 22.76 18.51
CA PHE A 88 1.25 22.98 18.72
C PHE A 88 2.06 22.75 17.43
N VAL A 89 1.87 21.63 16.76
CA VAL A 89 2.55 21.31 15.48
C VAL A 89 2.17 22.32 14.40
N PHE A 90 0.87 22.68 14.32
CA PHE A 90 0.39 23.65 13.35
C PHE A 90 0.96 25.04 13.59
N SER A 91 1.10 25.47 14.86
CA SER A 91 1.71 26.75 15.20
C SER A 91 3.17 26.84 14.78
N ILE A 92 3.95 25.76 14.99
CA ILE A 92 5.34 25.67 14.54
C ILE A 92 5.42 25.77 13.02
N PHE A 93 4.55 25.02 12.30
CA PHE A 93 4.51 25.06 10.85
C PHE A 93 4.11 26.45 10.32
N TYR A 94 3.12 27.10 10.95
CA TYR A 94 2.69 28.46 10.64
C TYR A 94 3.80 29.49 10.85
N ILE A 95 4.51 29.41 11.97
CA ILE A 95 5.66 30.27 12.28
C ILE A 95 6.76 30.08 11.24
N PHE A 96 7.09 28.84 10.91
CA PHE A 96 8.11 28.53 9.90
C PHE A 96 7.75 29.08 8.52
N PHE A 97 6.49 28.92 8.10
CA PHE A 97 5.98 29.43 6.83
C PHE A 97 5.93 30.96 6.81
N TYR A 98 5.56 31.58 7.92
CA TYR A 98 5.54 33.04 8.10
C TYR A 98 6.95 33.64 8.03
N PHE A 99 7.93 33.03 8.70
CA PHE A 99 9.34 33.41 8.58
C PHE A 99 9.85 33.28 7.14
N ARG A 100 9.49 32.22 6.46
CA ARG A 100 9.88 32.01 5.06
C ARG A 100 9.30 33.07 4.12
N ILE A 101 8.07 33.51 4.36
CA ILE A 101 7.44 34.59 3.59
C ILE A 101 8.14 35.92 3.85
N ILE A 102 8.44 36.27 5.09
CA ILE A 102 9.12 37.53 5.46
C ILE A 102 10.54 37.57 4.87
N PHE A 103 11.33 36.50 5.00
CA PHE A 103 12.68 36.43 4.45
C PHE A 103 12.69 36.49 2.91
N LYS A 104 11.65 35.99 2.24
CA LYS A 104 11.55 35.93 0.79
C LYS A 104 10.90 37.16 0.15
N SER A 105 10.17 37.95 0.91
CA SER A 105 9.57 39.22 0.45
C SER A 105 10.61 40.28 0.02
N LYS A 106 11.86 40.07 0.37
CA LYS A 106 12.98 40.94 -0.05
C LYS A 106 13.48 40.70 -1.48
N ASN A 107 13.06 39.58 -2.13
CA ASN A 107 13.41 39.23 -3.51
C ASN A 107 12.15 38.87 -4.32
N ASN A 108 11.68 39.82 -5.11
CA ASN A 108 10.43 39.87 -5.90
C ASN A 108 10.26 38.77 -7.00
N ILE A 109 10.42 37.47 -6.74
CA ILE A 109 10.41 36.48 -7.86
C ILE A 109 9.36 35.35 -7.72
N PHE A 110 8.51 35.32 -6.70
CA PHE A 110 7.51 34.22 -6.65
C PHE A 110 6.13 34.72 -6.17
N THR A 111 5.11 34.47 -7.04
CA THR A 111 3.70 34.55 -6.62
C THR A 111 3.46 33.64 -5.45
N PRO A 112 2.80 34.06 -4.36
CA PRO A 112 2.48 33.20 -3.24
C PRO A 112 1.57 32.07 -3.76
N PHE A 113 1.99 30.83 -3.54
CA PHE A 113 1.18 29.64 -3.84
C PHE A 113 -0.11 29.72 -3.00
N LYS A 114 -1.21 30.09 -3.66
CA LYS A 114 -2.51 30.29 -3.03
C LYS A 114 -3.09 28.90 -2.73
N LEU A 115 -2.73 28.34 -1.57
CA LEU A 115 -3.30 27.07 -1.09
C LEU A 115 -4.81 27.23 -0.97
N ASN A 116 -5.54 26.33 -1.61
CA ASN A 116 -6.99 26.30 -1.55
C ASN A 116 -7.42 26.03 -0.11
N LYS A 117 -8.36 26.84 0.43
CA LYS A 117 -8.87 26.68 1.80
C LYS A 117 -9.42 25.28 2.06
N VAL A 118 -10.08 24.71 1.06
CA VAL A 118 -10.62 23.34 1.14
C VAL A 118 -9.49 22.32 1.33
N PHE A 119 -8.39 22.44 0.58
CA PHE A 119 -7.23 21.55 0.72
C PHE A 119 -6.61 21.63 2.12
N LEU A 120 -6.46 22.85 2.67
CA LEU A 120 -5.93 23.03 4.03
C LEU A 120 -6.85 22.41 5.08
N MET A 121 -8.16 22.56 4.90
CA MET A 121 -9.16 22.00 5.83
C MET A 121 -9.14 20.48 5.80
N THR A 122 -9.11 19.85 4.62
CA THR A 122 -9.04 18.40 4.51
C THR A 122 -7.74 17.84 5.07
N LEU A 123 -6.61 18.50 4.79
CA LEU A 123 -5.32 18.11 5.35
C LEU A 123 -5.32 18.19 6.88
N SER A 124 -5.88 19.28 7.45
CA SER A 124 -6.01 19.44 8.90
C SER A 124 -6.81 18.31 9.55
N ILE A 125 -7.94 17.93 8.96
CA ILE A 125 -8.78 16.85 9.46
C ILE A 125 -8.01 15.51 9.45
N ILE A 126 -7.29 15.23 8.36
CA ILE A 126 -6.48 14.01 8.25
C ILE A 126 -5.39 13.97 9.31
N VAL A 127 -4.69 15.08 9.53
CA VAL A 127 -3.60 15.17 10.53
C VAL A 127 -4.15 15.02 11.95
N ILE A 128 -5.27 15.67 12.29
CA ILE A 128 -5.91 15.53 13.61
C ILE A 128 -6.31 14.06 13.85
N LEU A 129 -6.95 13.43 12.86
CA LEU A 129 -7.38 12.05 12.95
C LEU A 129 -6.18 11.11 13.13
N SER A 130 -5.09 11.35 12.41
CA SER A 130 -3.87 10.54 12.51
C SER A 130 -3.20 10.65 13.88
N ILE A 131 -3.10 11.87 14.43
CA ILE A 131 -2.56 12.10 15.78
C ILE A 131 -3.46 11.43 16.83
N PHE A 132 -4.77 11.58 16.70
CA PHE A 132 -5.74 10.97 17.62
C PHE A 132 -5.65 9.42 17.59
N LEU A 133 -5.63 8.80 16.41
CA LEU A 133 -5.46 7.36 16.28
C LEU A 133 -4.13 6.88 16.85
N TYR A 134 -3.05 7.64 16.67
CA TYR A 134 -1.75 7.31 17.23
C TYR A 134 -1.77 7.34 18.76
N GLU A 135 -2.31 8.40 19.38
CA GLU A 135 -2.42 8.51 20.84
C GLU A 135 -3.31 7.40 21.44
N LEU A 136 -4.43 7.08 20.77
CA LEU A 136 -5.28 5.96 21.18
C LEU A 136 -4.56 4.62 21.08
N SER A 137 -3.75 4.43 20.04
CA SER A 137 -3.00 3.18 19.83
C SER A 137 -1.92 2.93 20.87
N LEU A 138 -1.47 3.96 21.59
CA LEU A 138 -0.53 3.82 22.70
C LEU A 138 -1.22 3.24 23.95
N GLN A 139 -2.50 3.51 24.14
CA GLN A 139 -3.25 3.12 25.34
C GLN A 139 -4.12 1.88 25.11
N TYR A 140 -4.69 1.73 23.92
CA TYR A 140 -5.65 0.68 23.58
C TYR A 140 -5.28 -0.04 22.29
N TYR A 141 -5.74 -1.26 22.13
CA TYR A 141 -5.81 -1.93 20.83
C TYR A 141 -7.07 -1.43 20.12
N VAL A 142 -6.90 -0.41 19.28
CA VAL A 142 -8.02 0.31 18.63
C VAL A 142 -8.86 -0.63 17.76
N LEU A 143 -8.23 -1.52 17.00
CA LEU A 143 -8.88 -2.54 16.17
C LEU A 143 -8.77 -3.95 16.77
N GLY A 144 -8.35 -4.05 18.04
CA GLY A 144 -8.11 -5.33 18.68
C GLY A 144 -6.80 -5.99 18.27
N THR A 145 -6.63 -7.25 18.68
CA THR A 145 -5.48 -8.09 18.35
C THR A 145 -5.90 -9.31 17.56
N ASP A 146 -5.00 -9.84 16.75
CA ASP A 146 -5.23 -11.05 15.97
C ASP A 146 -4.93 -12.34 16.77
N LYS A 147 -4.97 -13.49 16.07
CA LYS A 147 -4.72 -14.82 16.61
C LYS A 147 -3.38 -14.94 17.36
N VAL A 148 -2.36 -14.22 16.90
CA VAL A 148 -0.99 -14.25 17.45
C VAL A 148 -0.78 -13.12 18.47
N GLY A 149 -1.83 -12.35 18.77
CA GLY A 149 -1.77 -11.24 19.72
C GLY A 149 -1.13 -9.96 19.14
N VAL A 150 -0.97 -9.86 17.82
CA VAL A 150 -0.43 -8.67 17.17
C VAL A 150 -1.54 -7.64 16.96
N ASP A 151 -1.21 -6.36 17.17
CA ASP A 151 -2.12 -5.23 16.96
C ASP A 151 -2.57 -5.15 15.49
N VAL A 152 -3.89 -5.25 15.27
CA VAL A 152 -4.50 -5.21 13.93
C VAL A 152 -4.31 -3.84 13.28
N LEU A 153 -4.34 -2.74 14.04
CA LEU A 153 -4.08 -1.40 13.53
C LEU A 153 -2.65 -1.28 12.98
N TYR A 154 -1.68 -1.80 13.73
CA TYR A 154 -0.28 -1.84 13.25
C TYR A 154 -0.15 -2.61 11.94
N LYS A 155 -0.73 -3.81 11.86
CA LYS A 155 -0.72 -4.62 10.62
C LYS A 155 -1.35 -3.88 9.46
N SER A 156 -2.49 -3.23 9.69
CA SER A 156 -3.21 -2.47 8.67
C SER A 156 -2.38 -1.32 8.11
N ILE A 157 -1.71 -0.55 8.97
CA ILE A 157 -0.84 0.56 8.56
C ILE A 157 0.42 0.03 7.86
N LYS A 158 1.03 -1.03 8.37
CA LYS A 158 2.23 -1.64 7.75
C LYS A 158 1.91 -2.22 6.37
N SER A 159 0.71 -2.71 6.14
CA SER A 159 0.24 -3.22 4.84
C SER A 159 0.16 -2.14 3.76
N ILE A 160 0.05 -0.85 4.12
CA ILE A 160 0.10 0.28 3.18
C ILE A 160 1.43 0.26 2.41
N ARG A 161 2.55 -0.02 3.09
CA ARG A 161 3.88 -0.13 2.45
C ARG A 161 3.87 -1.15 1.32
N THR A 162 3.35 -2.33 1.57
CA THR A 162 3.27 -3.41 0.58
C THR A 162 2.38 -3.02 -0.60
N GLY A 163 1.21 -2.43 -0.34
CA GLY A 163 0.32 -1.94 -1.39
C GLY A 163 0.97 -0.87 -2.27
N ILE A 164 1.67 0.11 -1.69
CA ILE A 164 2.39 1.15 -2.44
C ILE A 164 3.54 0.53 -3.25
N LEU A 165 4.31 -0.39 -2.69
CA LEU A 165 5.40 -1.06 -3.41
C LEU A 165 4.87 -1.83 -4.62
N ILE A 166 3.79 -2.60 -4.44
CA ILE A 166 3.20 -3.39 -5.53
C ILE A 166 2.64 -2.45 -6.61
N GLY A 167 1.84 -1.45 -6.22
CA GLY A 167 1.28 -0.51 -7.17
C GLY A 167 2.34 0.25 -7.97
N THR A 168 3.38 0.77 -7.31
CA THR A 168 4.45 1.53 -7.97
C THR A 168 5.35 0.66 -8.84
N LEU A 169 5.82 -0.47 -8.33
CA LEU A 169 6.73 -1.35 -9.06
C LEU A 169 6.04 -1.97 -10.29
N THR A 170 4.81 -2.43 -10.13
CA THR A 170 3.99 -2.95 -11.24
C THR A 170 3.77 -1.87 -12.31
N THR A 171 3.46 -0.64 -11.90
CA THR A 171 3.26 0.48 -12.82
C THR A 171 4.56 0.81 -13.60
N ILE A 172 5.72 0.81 -12.93
CA ILE A 172 7.03 1.03 -13.57
C ILE A 172 7.29 -0.04 -14.64
N VAL A 173 6.93 -1.28 -14.40
CA VAL A 173 7.08 -2.37 -15.38
C VAL A 173 6.08 -2.22 -16.53
N MET A 174 4.83 -1.91 -16.23
CA MET A 174 3.74 -1.82 -17.22
C MET A 174 3.91 -0.66 -18.20
N LEU A 175 4.31 0.53 -17.71
CA LEU A 175 4.31 1.77 -18.48
C LEU A 175 5.14 1.74 -19.77
N PRO A 176 6.41 1.28 -19.77
CA PRO A 176 7.21 1.24 -20.99
C PRO A 176 6.54 0.45 -22.10
N PHE A 177 6.04 -0.76 -21.78
CA PHE A 177 5.36 -1.61 -22.75
C PHE A 177 4.09 -0.94 -23.30
N ALA A 178 3.25 -0.40 -22.41
CA ALA A 178 2.00 0.23 -22.80
C ALA A 178 2.22 1.46 -23.69
N ILE A 179 3.16 2.34 -23.31
CA ILE A 179 3.44 3.58 -24.03
C ILE A 179 4.09 3.29 -25.38
N PHE A 180 5.19 2.52 -25.40
CA PHE A 180 5.88 2.25 -26.66
C PHE A 180 5.00 1.48 -27.61
N LEU A 181 4.44 0.35 -27.21
CA LEU A 181 3.65 -0.49 -28.11
C LEU A 181 2.36 0.20 -28.53
N GLY A 182 1.68 0.92 -27.64
CA GLY A 182 0.46 1.65 -27.96
C GLY A 182 0.69 2.77 -28.99
N ILE A 183 1.71 3.61 -28.78
CA ILE A 183 2.03 4.69 -29.70
C ILE A 183 2.52 4.16 -31.04
N PHE A 184 3.40 3.15 -31.03
CA PHE A 184 3.92 2.55 -32.27
C PHE A 184 2.81 1.91 -33.10
N ALA A 185 1.92 1.14 -32.48
CA ALA A 185 0.76 0.56 -33.15
C ALA A 185 -0.12 1.65 -33.79
N GLY A 186 -0.50 2.68 -33.05
CA GLY A 186 -1.40 3.73 -33.52
C GLY A 186 -0.79 4.64 -34.59
N TYR A 187 0.49 5.05 -34.42
CA TYR A 187 1.12 6.00 -35.32
C TYR A 187 1.68 5.34 -36.60
N ILE A 188 2.36 4.21 -36.51
CA ILE A 188 2.96 3.51 -37.66
C ILE A 188 1.85 2.80 -38.46
N GLY A 189 0.98 2.07 -37.77
CA GLY A 189 -0.09 1.31 -38.42
C GLY A 189 0.41 0.09 -39.21
N GLY A 190 -0.49 -0.49 -40.02
CA GLY A 190 -0.16 -1.63 -40.89
C GLY A 190 0.32 -2.85 -40.13
N PHE A 191 1.31 -3.55 -40.63
CA PHE A 191 1.83 -4.78 -40.06
C PHE A 191 2.26 -4.64 -38.58
N VAL A 192 2.82 -3.50 -38.18
CA VAL A 192 3.22 -3.25 -36.78
C VAL A 192 2.00 -3.24 -35.87
N ASP A 193 0.94 -2.56 -36.31
CA ASP A 193 -0.34 -2.53 -35.60
C ASP A 193 -0.96 -3.92 -35.48
N ASP A 194 -0.99 -4.67 -36.57
CA ASP A 194 -1.55 -6.03 -36.60
C ASP A 194 -0.84 -6.98 -35.63
N VAL A 195 0.50 -6.93 -35.59
CA VAL A 195 1.30 -7.76 -34.69
C VAL A 195 1.05 -7.39 -33.22
N ILE A 196 1.07 -6.10 -32.90
CA ILE A 196 0.84 -5.64 -31.51
C ILE A 196 -0.60 -5.99 -31.07
N GLN A 197 -1.55 -5.81 -31.96
CA GLN A 197 -2.95 -6.14 -31.71
C GLN A 197 -3.12 -7.65 -31.49
N TYR A 198 -2.46 -8.49 -32.26
CA TYR A 198 -2.48 -9.93 -32.08
C TYR A 198 -1.92 -10.33 -30.70
N ILE A 199 -0.78 -9.74 -30.31
CA ILE A 199 -0.14 -10.03 -29.01
C ILE A 199 -1.08 -9.67 -27.84
N TYR A 200 -1.60 -8.43 -27.79
CA TYR A 200 -2.44 -8.05 -26.66
C TYR A 200 -3.80 -8.77 -26.65
N THR A 201 -4.33 -9.12 -27.80
CA THR A 201 -5.59 -9.89 -27.90
C THR A 201 -5.39 -11.32 -27.42
N THR A 202 -4.27 -11.95 -27.79
CA THR A 202 -3.92 -13.29 -27.31
C THR A 202 -3.71 -13.31 -25.80
N LEU A 203 -2.98 -12.32 -25.24
CA LEU A 203 -2.79 -12.21 -23.81
C LEU A 203 -4.11 -12.02 -23.06
N ASN A 204 -5.02 -11.19 -23.58
CA ASN A 204 -6.33 -10.93 -22.97
C ASN A 204 -7.31 -12.13 -23.10
N SER A 205 -7.06 -13.08 -23.97
CA SER A 205 -7.88 -14.29 -24.08
C SER A 205 -7.68 -15.25 -22.91
N ILE A 206 -6.56 -15.13 -22.20
CA ILE A 206 -6.26 -15.93 -21.01
C ILE A 206 -6.76 -15.14 -19.77
N PRO A 207 -7.56 -15.77 -18.89
CA PRO A 207 -7.95 -15.12 -17.63
C PRO A 207 -6.70 -14.72 -16.82
N SER A 208 -6.54 -13.42 -16.55
CA SER A 208 -5.35 -12.85 -15.93
C SER A 208 -5.01 -13.50 -14.59
N VAL A 209 -6.02 -13.82 -13.78
CA VAL A 209 -5.84 -14.48 -12.48
C VAL A 209 -5.18 -15.86 -12.63
N LEU A 210 -5.59 -16.64 -13.64
CA LEU A 210 -5.01 -17.96 -13.87
C LEU A 210 -3.56 -17.87 -14.36
N LEU A 211 -3.26 -16.92 -15.24
CA LEU A 211 -1.90 -16.67 -15.73
C LEU A 211 -0.98 -16.26 -14.58
N ILE A 212 -1.41 -15.32 -13.74
CA ILE A 212 -0.64 -14.89 -12.58
C ILE A 212 -0.45 -16.02 -11.59
N ALA A 213 -1.50 -16.78 -11.30
CA ALA A 213 -1.46 -17.93 -10.40
C ALA A 213 -0.45 -18.99 -10.87
N SER A 214 -0.51 -19.37 -12.15
CA SER A 214 0.40 -20.38 -12.70
C SER A 214 1.86 -19.93 -12.64
N ALA A 215 2.15 -18.66 -12.93
CA ALA A 215 3.50 -18.14 -12.89
C ALA A 215 4.06 -18.07 -11.46
N ILE A 216 3.24 -17.67 -10.47
CA ILE A 216 3.65 -17.65 -9.06
C ILE A 216 3.87 -19.07 -8.53
N LEU A 217 2.98 -20.03 -8.87
CA LEU A 217 3.16 -21.43 -8.49
C LEU A 217 4.45 -22.02 -9.09
N MET A 218 4.76 -21.68 -10.35
CA MET A 218 6.02 -22.09 -10.99
C MET A 218 7.24 -21.54 -10.23
N LEU A 219 7.18 -20.27 -9.80
CA LEU A 219 8.22 -19.67 -8.96
C LEU A 219 8.37 -20.40 -7.62
N GLN A 220 7.25 -20.73 -6.96
CA GLN A 220 7.27 -21.46 -5.68
C GLN A 220 7.92 -22.83 -5.83
N VAL A 221 7.58 -23.57 -6.89
CA VAL A 221 8.22 -24.87 -7.20
C VAL A 221 9.71 -24.71 -7.45
N TYR A 222 10.11 -23.67 -8.19
CA TYR A 222 11.51 -23.35 -8.43
C TYR A 222 12.29 -23.09 -7.13
N MET A 223 11.72 -22.26 -6.24
CA MET A 223 12.33 -21.99 -4.92
C MET A 223 12.39 -23.23 -4.03
N ALA A 224 11.37 -24.08 -4.07
CA ALA A 224 11.35 -25.34 -3.31
C ALA A 224 12.39 -26.34 -3.77
N ASN A 225 12.67 -26.39 -5.09
CA ASN A 225 13.68 -27.26 -5.67
C ASN A 225 15.12 -26.76 -5.47
N ASN A 226 15.31 -25.50 -5.10
CA ASN A 226 16.62 -24.87 -4.88
C ASN A 226 16.75 -24.25 -3.48
N PRO A 227 16.61 -25.02 -2.40
CA PRO A 227 16.56 -24.48 -1.04
C PRO A 227 17.85 -23.80 -0.61
N LEU A 228 19.00 -24.23 -1.12
CA LEU A 228 20.31 -23.66 -0.79
C LEU A 228 20.50 -22.21 -1.27
N ASN A 229 19.78 -21.82 -2.34
CA ASN A 229 19.85 -20.47 -2.88
C ASN A 229 18.88 -19.52 -2.16
N PHE A 230 17.99 -20.04 -1.33
CA PHE A 230 16.89 -19.31 -0.69
C PHE A 230 16.78 -19.69 0.80
N GLU A 231 17.86 -19.59 1.55
CA GLU A 231 17.88 -19.96 2.97
C GLU A 231 17.11 -18.97 3.85
N ASN A 232 17.14 -17.68 3.46
CA ASN A 232 16.51 -16.61 4.24
C ASN A 232 15.03 -16.46 3.88
N ILE A 233 14.16 -16.53 4.88
CA ILE A 233 12.70 -16.38 4.73
C ILE A 233 12.35 -15.00 4.14
N TYR A 234 13.05 -13.95 4.53
CA TYR A 234 12.81 -12.58 4.05
C TYR A 234 13.17 -12.43 2.57
N GLU A 235 14.27 -13.03 2.13
CA GLU A 235 14.68 -13.04 0.71
C GLU A 235 13.65 -13.76 -0.16
N ARG A 236 13.08 -14.86 0.31
CA ARG A 236 11.98 -15.56 -0.39
C ARG A 236 10.75 -14.68 -0.52
N ALA A 237 10.38 -13.99 0.56
CA ALA A 237 9.23 -13.10 0.56
C ALA A 237 9.42 -11.91 -0.40
N ASP A 238 10.59 -11.30 -0.41
CA ASP A 238 10.92 -10.17 -1.28
C ASP A 238 10.98 -10.60 -2.76
N LEU A 239 11.58 -11.74 -3.06
CA LEU A 239 11.60 -12.31 -4.41
C LEU A 239 10.18 -12.62 -4.90
N ARG A 240 9.36 -13.25 -4.09
CA ARG A 240 7.97 -13.54 -4.44
C ARG A 240 7.18 -12.26 -4.74
N LEU A 241 7.36 -11.22 -3.92
CA LEU A 241 6.76 -9.91 -4.14
C LEU A 241 7.26 -9.28 -5.45
N PHE A 242 8.57 -9.31 -5.70
CA PHE A 242 9.17 -8.77 -6.93
C PHE A 242 8.61 -9.46 -8.17
N PHE A 243 8.60 -10.81 -8.19
CA PHE A 243 8.05 -11.58 -9.31
C PHE A 243 6.56 -11.35 -9.49
N LEU A 244 5.79 -11.20 -8.41
CA LEU A 244 4.38 -10.83 -8.47
C LEU A 244 4.20 -9.48 -9.21
N CYS A 245 5.00 -8.47 -8.87
CA CYS A 245 4.96 -7.17 -9.53
C CYS A 245 5.35 -7.25 -11.01
N MET A 246 6.37 -8.06 -11.34
CA MET A 246 6.80 -8.30 -12.72
C MET A 246 5.69 -8.94 -13.56
N ILE A 247 5.06 -9.99 -13.04
CA ILE A 247 4.00 -10.71 -13.74
C ILE A 247 2.76 -9.82 -13.89
N LEU A 248 2.35 -9.12 -12.83
CA LEU A 248 1.25 -8.16 -12.88
C LEU A 248 1.52 -7.06 -13.92
N GLY A 249 2.74 -6.50 -13.96
CA GLY A 249 3.12 -5.48 -14.93
C GLY A 249 3.11 -5.98 -16.36
N LEU A 250 3.64 -7.19 -16.59
CA LEU A 250 3.68 -7.84 -17.91
C LEU A 250 2.30 -8.30 -18.41
N THR A 251 1.30 -8.39 -17.55
CA THR A 251 -0.07 -8.76 -17.95
C THR A 251 -0.99 -7.54 -18.05
N SER A 252 -0.75 -6.48 -17.30
CA SER A 252 -1.68 -5.33 -17.19
C SER A 252 -1.47 -4.25 -18.25
N TRP A 253 -0.34 -4.24 -19.00
CA TRP A 253 -0.03 -3.19 -20.00
C TRP A 253 -1.03 -3.12 -21.17
N THR A 254 -1.78 -4.18 -21.44
CA THR A 254 -2.64 -4.35 -22.60
C THR A 254 -3.79 -3.34 -22.66
N GLY A 255 -4.36 -2.99 -21.50
CA GLY A 255 -5.46 -2.02 -21.39
C GLY A 255 -5.03 -0.61 -21.81
N LEU A 256 -3.95 -0.11 -21.21
CA LEU A 256 -3.39 1.20 -21.53
C LEU A 256 -2.85 1.23 -22.97
N CYS A 257 -2.19 0.18 -23.44
CA CYS A 257 -1.70 0.06 -24.80
C CYS A 257 -2.83 0.26 -25.83
N ARG A 258 -3.98 -0.40 -25.65
CA ARG A 258 -5.16 -0.26 -26.51
C ARG A 258 -5.71 1.16 -26.54
N LEU A 259 -5.76 1.81 -25.36
CA LEU A 259 -6.22 3.19 -25.25
C LEU A 259 -5.28 4.16 -25.99
N LEU A 260 -3.97 4.03 -25.76
CA LEU A 260 -2.95 4.86 -26.40
C LEU A 260 -2.86 4.62 -27.91
N ARG A 261 -3.08 3.38 -28.36
CA ARG A 261 -3.18 3.08 -29.79
C ARG A 261 -4.31 3.88 -30.43
N GLY A 262 -5.53 3.83 -29.86
CA GLY A 262 -6.69 4.57 -30.38
C GLY A 262 -6.44 6.06 -30.44
N GLU A 263 -5.84 6.66 -29.43
CA GLU A 263 -5.54 8.10 -29.39
C GLU A 263 -4.41 8.49 -30.34
N SER A 264 -3.37 7.65 -30.46
CA SER A 264 -2.29 7.87 -31.41
C SER A 264 -2.77 7.80 -32.86
N MET A 265 -3.75 6.94 -33.18
CA MET A 265 -4.40 6.89 -34.51
C MET A 265 -5.14 8.20 -34.81
N LYS A 266 -5.86 8.77 -33.84
CA LYS A 266 -6.53 10.08 -34.02
C LYS A 266 -5.51 11.19 -34.22
N LEU A 267 -4.48 11.27 -33.38
CA LEU A 267 -3.45 12.30 -33.45
C LEU A 267 -2.66 12.26 -34.77
N ARG A 268 -2.46 11.07 -35.34
CA ARG A 268 -1.80 10.91 -36.63
C ARG A 268 -2.50 11.69 -37.75
N GLU A 269 -3.81 11.83 -37.69
CA GLU A 269 -4.62 12.51 -38.72
C GLU A 269 -4.75 14.03 -38.49
N VAL A 270 -4.25 14.55 -37.38
CA VAL A 270 -4.34 15.99 -37.05
C VAL A 270 -3.37 16.80 -37.94
N GLU A 271 -3.80 17.98 -38.36
CA GLU A 271 -3.11 18.83 -39.34
C GLU A 271 -1.67 19.14 -39.01
N TYR A 272 -1.33 19.47 -37.73
CA TYR A 272 0.04 19.81 -37.35
C TYR A 272 0.98 18.58 -37.41
N VAL A 273 0.45 17.37 -37.21
CA VAL A 273 1.22 16.12 -37.34
C VAL A 273 1.47 15.82 -38.83
N GLN A 274 0.43 16.00 -39.65
CA GLN A 274 0.54 15.84 -41.10
C GLN A 274 1.53 16.87 -41.69
N ALA A 275 1.44 18.14 -41.30
CA ALA A 275 2.39 19.17 -41.68
C ALA A 275 3.84 18.79 -41.32
N SER A 276 4.06 18.30 -40.08
CA SER A 276 5.36 17.83 -39.60
C SER A 276 5.93 16.71 -40.49
N LYS A 277 5.07 15.79 -40.94
CA LYS A 277 5.43 14.72 -41.87
C LYS A 277 5.81 15.26 -43.26
N THR A 278 5.05 16.23 -43.76
CA THR A 278 5.30 16.88 -45.05
C THR A 278 6.61 17.66 -45.05
N PHE A 279 6.98 18.27 -43.93
CA PHE A 279 8.30 18.92 -43.75
C PHE A 279 9.47 17.93 -43.59
N GLY A 280 9.23 16.62 -43.72
CA GLY A 280 10.27 15.59 -43.69
C GLY A 280 10.82 15.25 -42.31
N LEU A 281 10.12 15.57 -41.23
CA LEU A 281 10.54 15.18 -39.90
C LEU A 281 10.54 13.64 -39.74
N ASN A 282 11.56 13.13 -39.05
CA ASN A 282 11.66 11.68 -38.75
C ASN A 282 10.48 11.22 -37.87
N ARG A 283 9.96 10.02 -38.17
CA ARG A 283 8.85 9.39 -37.43
C ARG A 283 9.06 9.40 -35.93
N PHE A 284 10.27 9.08 -35.47
CA PHE A 284 10.59 9.08 -34.03
C PHE A 284 10.50 10.50 -33.43
N SER A 285 10.95 11.52 -34.17
CA SER A 285 10.82 12.93 -33.73
C SER A 285 9.37 13.37 -33.62
N ILE A 286 8.51 12.93 -34.53
CA ILE A 286 7.07 13.23 -34.50
C ILE A 286 6.43 12.55 -33.28
N ILE A 287 6.77 11.30 -33.02
CA ILE A 287 6.27 10.56 -31.84
C ILE A 287 6.64 11.31 -30.56
N VAL A 288 7.92 11.62 -30.36
CA VAL A 288 8.41 12.19 -29.11
C VAL A 288 7.99 13.65 -28.91
N ARG A 289 7.94 14.46 -29.96
CA ARG A 289 7.65 15.90 -29.86
C ARG A 289 6.19 16.28 -30.03
N HIS A 290 5.42 15.48 -30.76
CA HIS A 290 4.04 15.84 -31.11
C HIS A 290 2.99 14.88 -30.54
N ILE A 291 3.24 13.59 -30.59
CA ILE A 291 2.24 12.60 -30.13
C ILE A 291 2.34 12.38 -28.62
N MET A 292 3.52 11.99 -28.14
CA MET A 292 3.73 11.63 -26.73
C MET A 292 3.29 12.72 -25.74
N PRO A 293 3.62 14.03 -25.91
CA PRO A 293 3.16 15.05 -24.97
C PRO A 293 1.65 15.23 -24.95
N ASN A 294 1.00 15.05 -26.10
CA ASN A 294 -0.46 15.21 -26.20
C ASN A 294 -1.26 14.07 -25.57
N ILE A 295 -0.71 12.86 -25.51
CA ILE A 295 -1.38 11.72 -24.87
C ILE A 295 -1.00 11.56 -23.40
N MET A 296 -0.04 12.32 -22.88
CA MET A 296 0.48 12.15 -21.52
C MET A 296 -0.59 12.36 -20.44
N HIS A 297 -1.58 13.22 -20.69
CA HIS A 297 -2.70 13.39 -19.78
C HIS A 297 -3.52 12.10 -19.60
N ILE A 298 -3.69 11.31 -20.65
CA ILE A 298 -4.37 10.01 -20.60
C ILE A 298 -3.54 9.02 -19.80
N VAL A 299 -2.22 8.99 -20.03
CA VAL A 299 -1.29 8.15 -19.29
C VAL A 299 -1.39 8.43 -17.78
N ILE A 300 -1.36 9.70 -17.37
CA ILE A 300 -1.45 10.09 -15.96
C ILE A 300 -2.78 9.64 -15.33
N ILE A 301 -3.90 9.86 -16.02
CA ILE A 301 -5.23 9.45 -15.52
C ILE A 301 -5.28 7.93 -15.36
N THR A 302 -4.81 7.19 -16.37
CA THR A 302 -4.84 5.73 -16.36
C THR A 302 -3.94 5.16 -15.29
N ILE A 303 -2.72 5.73 -15.06
CA ILE A 303 -1.85 5.32 -13.96
C ILE A 303 -2.57 5.38 -12.61
N VAL A 304 -3.30 6.46 -12.34
CA VAL A 304 -4.00 6.61 -11.05
C VAL A 304 -5.10 5.55 -10.89
N LEU A 305 -5.83 5.25 -11.96
CA LEU A 305 -6.88 4.23 -11.96
C LEU A 305 -6.30 2.82 -11.85
N ASP A 306 -5.28 2.52 -12.65
CA ASP A 306 -4.63 1.21 -12.66
C ASP A 306 -3.90 0.93 -11.35
N PHE A 307 -3.30 1.95 -10.71
CA PHE A 307 -2.68 1.80 -9.39
C PHE A 307 -3.67 1.21 -8.36
N SER A 308 -4.87 1.76 -8.29
CA SER A 308 -5.91 1.28 -7.38
C SER A 308 -6.34 -0.16 -7.74
N ALA A 309 -6.50 -0.44 -9.04
CA ALA A 309 -6.88 -1.77 -9.52
C ALA A 309 -5.79 -2.82 -9.23
N LEU A 310 -4.51 -2.46 -9.35
CA LEU A 310 -3.38 -3.35 -9.08
C LEU A 310 -3.25 -3.70 -7.59
N VAL A 311 -3.45 -2.71 -6.70
CA VAL A 311 -3.46 -2.95 -5.24
C VAL A 311 -4.63 -3.87 -4.85
N LEU A 312 -5.80 -3.66 -5.47
CA LEU A 312 -6.95 -4.53 -5.25
C LEU A 312 -6.72 -5.95 -5.79
N ALA A 313 -6.10 -6.08 -6.97
CA ALA A 313 -5.75 -7.37 -7.56
C ALA A 313 -4.80 -8.16 -6.67
N GLU A 314 -3.78 -7.50 -6.08
CA GLU A 314 -2.91 -8.11 -5.07
C GLU A 314 -3.72 -8.63 -3.89
N ALA A 315 -4.61 -7.81 -3.33
CA ALA A 315 -5.42 -8.21 -2.19
C ALA A 315 -6.28 -9.45 -2.49
N VAL A 316 -6.87 -9.53 -3.69
CA VAL A 316 -7.61 -10.72 -4.15
C VAL A 316 -6.71 -11.93 -4.30
N LEU A 317 -5.52 -11.80 -4.89
CA LEU A 317 -4.56 -12.90 -5.07
C LEU A 317 -4.06 -13.41 -3.71
N SER A 318 -3.73 -12.52 -2.80
CA SER A 318 -3.29 -12.87 -1.44
C SER A 318 -4.42 -13.49 -0.62
N TYR A 319 -5.67 -13.05 -0.80
CA TYR A 319 -6.84 -13.68 -0.20
C TYR A 319 -6.99 -15.16 -0.60
N VAL A 320 -6.66 -15.50 -1.83
CA VAL A 320 -6.64 -16.90 -2.33
C VAL A 320 -5.32 -17.64 -1.99
N ASN A 321 -4.41 -16.98 -1.25
CA ASN A 321 -3.09 -17.51 -0.87
C ASN A 321 -2.10 -17.71 -2.05
N ILE A 322 -2.34 -17.04 -3.17
CA ILE A 322 -1.48 -17.06 -4.36
C ILE A 322 -0.61 -15.79 -4.45
N GLY A 323 -1.00 -14.70 -3.79
CA GLY A 323 -0.32 -13.40 -3.82
C GLY A 323 1.04 -13.37 -3.13
N VAL A 324 1.25 -12.35 -2.29
CA VAL A 324 2.50 -12.17 -1.52
C VAL A 324 2.70 -13.29 -0.50
N ASP A 325 3.90 -13.40 0.04
CA ASP A 325 4.19 -14.39 1.07
C ASP A 325 3.31 -14.17 2.31
N PRO A 326 2.81 -15.24 2.97
CA PRO A 326 2.01 -15.13 4.19
C PRO A 326 2.71 -14.40 5.36
N THR A 327 4.04 -14.37 5.37
CA THR A 327 4.82 -13.63 6.36
C THR A 327 4.83 -12.11 6.12
N THR A 328 4.51 -11.69 4.89
CA THR A 328 4.45 -10.28 4.51
C THR A 328 3.13 -9.66 4.96
N TYR A 329 3.21 -8.46 5.57
CA TYR A 329 2.02 -7.69 5.90
C TYR A 329 1.38 -7.16 4.62
N SER A 330 0.19 -7.65 4.27
CA SER A 330 -0.66 -7.11 3.20
C SER A 330 -2.12 -7.17 3.62
N TRP A 331 -2.94 -6.32 3.03
CA TRP A 331 -4.38 -6.35 3.29
C TRP A 331 -5.02 -7.66 2.86
N GLY A 332 -4.55 -8.26 1.75
CA GLY A 332 -5.03 -9.54 1.27
C GLY A 332 -4.74 -10.67 2.27
N ASN A 333 -3.53 -10.73 2.84
CA ASN A 333 -3.18 -11.70 3.88
C ASN A 333 -3.98 -11.49 5.17
N MET A 334 -4.26 -10.24 5.55
CA MET A 334 -5.11 -9.93 6.71
C MET A 334 -6.54 -10.44 6.49
N ILE A 335 -7.14 -10.18 5.32
CA ILE A 335 -8.48 -10.65 4.97
C ILE A 335 -8.52 -12.18 4.91
N ASN A 336 -7.49 -12.82 4.35
CA ASN A 336 -7.39 -14.28 4.30
C ASN A 336 -7.33 -14.90 5.72
N ALA A 337 -6.53 -14.32 6.60
CA ALA A 337 -6.49 -14.75 8.00
C ALA A 337 -7.85 -14.57 8.70
N ALA A 338 -8.48 -13.40 8.53
CA ALA A 338 -9.79 -13.10 9.11
C ALA A 338 -10.90 -14.03 8.59
N ARG A 339 -10.87 -14.44 7.32
CA ARG A 339 -11.84 -15.39 6.74
C ARG A 339 -11.95 -16.69 7.52
N LEU A 340 -10.82 -17.24 7.94
CA LEU A 340 -10.78 -18.49 8.69
C LEU A 340 -11.38 -18.36 10.10
N GLU A 341 -11.36 -17.15 10.63
CA GLU A 341 -11.87 -16.83 11.96
C GLU A 341 -13.37 -16.48 11.95
N MET A 342 -13.87 -15.82 10.89
CA MET A 342 -15.29 -15.47 10.76
C MET A 342 -16.24 -16.67 10.84
N SER A 343 -15.75 -17.88 10.50
CA SER A 343 -16.55 -19.09 10.58
C SER A 343 -16.67 -19.65 11.99
N LYS A 344 -15.81 -19.20 12.91
CA LYS A 344 -15.74 -19.74 14.28
C LYS A 344 -16.47 -18.88 15.29
N GLU A 345 -16.22 -17.59 15.28
CA GLU A 345 -16.96 -16.61 16.11
C GLU A 345 -16.81 -15.20 15.54
N PRO A 346 -17.91 -14.44 15.33
CA PRO A 346 -17.88 -13.14 14.64
C PRO A 346 -17.52 -12.02 15.62
N ILE A 347 -16.22 -11.79 15.90
CA ILE A 347 -15.90 -10.79 16.93
C ILE A 347 -14.82 -9.79 16.52
N VAL A 348 -14.05 -10.07 15.55
CA VAL A 348 -12.96 -9.15 15.16
C VAL A 348 -13.13 -8.68 13.71
#